data_9113d79d585ba14659bbdf0170a3b49d
#
_entry.id   9113d79d585ba14659bbdf0170a3b49d
#
_cell.length_a   1.000
_cell.length_b   1.000
_cell.length_c   1.000
_cell.angle_alpha   90.00
_cell.angle_beta   90.00
_cell.angle_gamma   90.00
#
_symmetry.space_group_name_H-M   'P 1'
#
loop_
_entity.id
_entity.type
_entity.pdbx_description
1 polymer ?
#
loop_
_entity_poly.entity_id
_entity_poly.type
_entity_poly.pdbx_seq_one_letter_code
_entity_poly.pdbx_strand_id
1 'polypeptide(L)'
;TIGWNYLVTAGILYYLVSKLWNTEIYSKKIANTQFWLATIGLVLYYVSMLIAGITQSLMWKAIDVNGKLVYPNFIETVVKIVPMYWVRAFGGTFVFISFVLMAYNLFKTMQQGSIGKEALYEAYALDDSSIERNAEPHRKLEGLPMVFAVLSLLAILVGTAIELVPTFLSSQYITKLDSVKPYSPLELLGRDVYIKEGCYLCHSQQVRPMVHEFLRYGKNSEAGEFIYDHPFQLGSKRTGPDLARV
;
A
#
# COMPACT_ATOMS: atom_id res chain seq x y z
N THR A 1 4.96 -1.64 -4.62
CA THR A 1 5.67 -1.33 -3.36
C THR A 1 6.70 -2.41 -3.04
N ILE A 2 6.30 -3.70 -2.85
CA ILE A 2 7.21 -4.78 -2.42
C ILE A 2 8.38 -4.95 -3.38
N GLY A 3 8.14 -5.04 -4.70
CA GLY A 3 9.20 -5.29 -5.68
C GLY A 3 10.25 -4.18 -5.69
N TRP A 4 9.82 -2.94 -5.78
CA TRP A 4 10.73 -1.79 -5.79
C TRP A 4 11.54 -1.70 -4.50
N ASN A 5 10.86 -1.60 -3.36
CA ASN A 5 11.53 -1.40 -2.07
C ASN A 5 12.46 -2.56 -1.74
N TYR A 6 12.03 -3.80 -1.95
CA TYR A 6 12.83 -4.97 -1.62
C TYR A 6 14.10 -5.07 -2.47
N LEU A 7 13.98 -4.96 -3.79
CA LEU A 7 15.14 -5.13 -4.68
C LEU A 7 16.15 -3.99 -4.54
N VAL A 8 15.68 -2.74 -4.39
CA VAL A 8 16.55 -1.59 -4.15
C VAL A 8 17.25 -1.70 -2.79
N THR A 9 16.50 -2.06 -1.75
CA THR A 9 17.08 -2.26 -0.40
C THR A 9 18.11 -3.39 -0.40
N ALA A 10 17.84 -4.50 -1.08
CA ALA A 10 18.79 -5.61 -1.20
C ALA A 10 20.09 -5.17 -1.89
N GLY A 11 19.99 -4.41 -2.99
CA GLY A 11 21.17 -3.85 -3.68
C GLY A 11 21.98 -2.91 -2.79
N ILE A 12 21.31 -2.01 -2.09
CA ILE A 12 21.95 -1.08 -1.14
C ILE A 12 22.64 -1.85 0.01
N LEU A 13 21.98 -2.86 0.58
CA LEU A 13 22.55 -3.65 1.67
C LEU A 13 23.80 -4.42 1.23
N TYR A 14 23.78 -5.07 0.06
CA TYR A 14 24.96 -5.75 -0.47
C TYR A 14 26.13 -4.77 -0.68
N TYR A 15 25.84 -3.59 -1.19
CA TYR A 15 26.85 -2.56 -1.38
C TYR A 15 27.41 -2.04 -0.06
N LEU A 16 26.54 -1.61 0.85
CA LEU A 16 26.93 -1.01 2.13
C LEU A 16 27.68 -2.00 3.04
N VAL A 17 27.16 -3.23 3.18
CA VAL A 17 27.80 -4.23 4.04
C VAL A 17 29.19 -4.55 3.54
N SER A 18 29.38 -4.73 2.23
CA SER A 18 30.70 -4.97 1.67
C SER A 18 31.68 -3.82 1.91
N LYS A 19 31.21 -2.58 1.83
CA LYS A 19 32.02 -1.39 2.08
C LYS A 19 32.33 -1.18 3.55
N LEU A 20 31.33 -1.30 4.43
CA LEU A 20 31.52 -1.11 5.87
C LEU A 20 32.44 -2.14 6.52
N TRP A 21 32.36 -3.40 6.08
CA TRP A 21 33.20 -4.48 6.59
C TRP A 21 34.47 -4.70 5.78
N ASN A 22 34.73 -3.84 4.78
CA ASN A 22 35.90 -3.87 3.90
C ASN A 22 36.20 -5.28 3.38
N THR A 23 35.17 -5.93 2.85
CA THR A 23 35.25 -7.32 2.33
C THR A 23 34.38 -7.51 1.09
N GLU A 24 34.67 -8.52 0.30
CA GLU A 24 33.79 -8.94 -0.78
C GLU A 24 32.58 -9.69 -0.22
N ILE A 25 31.48 -9.73 -1.01
CA ILE A 25 30.30 -10.52 -0.70
C ILE A 25 30.70 -12.00 -0.55
N TYR A 26 30.29 -12.63 0.55
CA TYR A 26 30.60 -14.04 0.87
C TYR A 26 30.35 -14.96 -0.31
N SER A 27 29.20 -14.84 -0.99
CA SER A 27 28.89 -15.65 -2.16
C SER A 27 28.08 -14.85 -3.20
N LYS A 28 28.72 -14.56 -4.33
CA LYS A 28 28.06 -13.98 -5.51
C LYS A 28 26.99 -14.92 -6.09
N LYS A 29 27.18 -16.24 -5.94
CA LYS A 29 26.21 -17.26 -6.38
C LYS A 29 24.92 -17.18 -5.57
N ILE A 30 25.02 -17.08 -4.23
CA ILE A 30 23.85 -16.92 -3.36
C ILE A 30 23.13 -15.59 -3.67
N ALA A 31 23.85 -14.50 -3.88
CA ALA A 31 23.27 -13.21 -4.23
C ALA A 31 22.50 -13.29 -5.56
N ASN A 32 23.06 -13.94 -6.57
CA ASN A 32 22.39 -14.14 -7.86
C ASN A 32 21.15 -15.05 -7.74
N THR A 33 21.23 -16.13 -6.98
CA THR A 33 20.09 -17.03 -6.71
C THR A 33 18.97 -16.28 -5.98
N GLN A 34 19.33 -15.49 -4.97
CA GLN A 34 18.41 -14.64 -4.23
C GLN A 34 17.67 -13.65 -5.14
N PHE A 35 18.41 -12.99 -6.03
CA PHE A 35 17.82 -12.03 -6.98
C PHE A 35 16.80 -12.71 -7.92
N TRP A 36 17.16 -13.84 -8.53
CA TRP A 36 16.24 -14.53 -9.43
C TRP A 36 15.04 -15.14 -8.71
N LEU A 37 15.25 -15.70 -7.54
CA LEU A 37 14.16 -16.24 -6.72
C LEU A 37 13.17 -15.15 -6.28
N ALA A 38 13.69 -13.97 -5.88
CA ALA A 38 12.87 -12.81 -5.59
C ALA A 38 12.09 -12.34 -6.82
N THR A 39 12.75 -12.22 -7.96
CA THR A 39 12.14 -11.73 -9.19
C THR A 39 11.03 -12.66 -9.69
N ILE A 40 11.30 -13.97 -9.75
CA ILE A 40 10.28 -14.95 -10.14
C ILE A 40 9.12 -14.96 -9.15
N GLY A 41 9.42 -14.94 -7.84
CA GLY A 41 8.40 -14.87 -6.80
C GLY A 41 7.50 -13.65 -6.90
N LEU A 42 8.07 -12.48 -7.17
CA LEU A 42 7.33 -11.24 -7.37
C LEU A 42 6.46 -11.26 -8.62
N VAL A 43 6.96 -11.82 -9.72
CA VAL A 43 6.18 -11.97 -10.96
C VAL A 43 4.99 -12.90 -10.74
N LEU A 44 5.20 -14.06 -10.13
CA LEU A 44 4.11 -15.00 -9.79
C LEU A 44 3.07 -14.33 -8.88
N TYR A 45 3.51 -13.62 -7.85
CA TYR A 45 2.65 -12.88 -6.95
C TYR A 45 1.81 -11.83 -7.68
N TYR A 46 2.46 -10.99 -8.50
CA TYR A 46 1.79 -9.91 -9.22
C TYR A 46 0.79 -10.43 -10.25
N VAL A 47 1.21 -11.36 -11.10
CA VAL A 47 0.36 -11.90 -12.17
C VAL A 47 -0.85 -12.62 -11.60
N SER A 48 -0.69 -13.42 -10.55
CA SER A 48 -1.81 -14.11 -9.92
C SER A 48 -2.84 -13.14 -9.31
N MET A 49 -2.37 -12.06 -8.68
CA MET A 49 -3.26 -11.04 -8.11
C MET A 49 -3.98 -10.23 -9.20
N LEU A 50 -3.31 -9.95 -10.31
CA LEU A 50 -3.90 -9.26 -11.44
C LEU A 50 -5.04 -10.10 -12.05
N ILE A 51 -4.78 -11.39 -12.32
CA ILE A 51 -5.78 -12.31 -12.87
C ILE A 51 -6.96 -12.48 -11.89
N ALA A 52 -6.68 -12.66 -10.60
CA ALA A 52 -7.72 -12.77 -9.58
C ALA A 52 -8.61 -11.51 -9.54
N GLY A 53 -7.99 -10.31 -9.55
CA GLY A 53 -8.71 -9.04 -9.51
C GLY A 53 -9.57 -8.80 -10.76
N ILE A 54 -9.06 -9.12 -11.95
CA ILE A 54 -9.82 -9.02 -13.20
C ILE A 54 -11.01 -10.00 -13.18
N THR A 55 -10.75 -11.27 -12.83
CA THR A 55 -11.81 -12.30 -12.74
C THR A 55 -12.90 -11.89 -11.76
N GLN A 56 -12.53 -11.43 -10.56
CA GLN A 56 -13.46 -10.95 -9.55
C GLN A 56 -14.30 -9.76 -10.08
N SER A 57 -13.66 -8.79 -10.70
CA SER A 57 -14.34 -7.60 -11.22
C SER A 57 -15.32 -7.94 -12.33
N LEU A 58 -14.96 -8.83 -13.24
CA LEU A 58 -15.83 -9.26 -14.33
C LEU A 58 -17.04 -10.04 -13.81
N MET A 59 -16.84 -10.98 -12.87
CA MET A 59 -17.93 -11.74 -12.26
C MET A 59 -18.90 -10.83 -11.48
N TRP A 60 -18.38 -9.84 -10.77
CA TRP A 60 -19.25 -8.93 -10.00
C TRP A 60 -20.12 -8.04 -10.85
N LYS A 61 -19.65 -7.67 -12.04
CA LYS A 61 -20.36 -6.80 -12.98
C LYS A 61 -21.26 -7.57 -13.96
N ALA A 62 -21.16 -8.90 -14.01
CA ALA A 62 -21.89 -9.70 -14.98
C ALA A 62 -23.40 -9.63 -14.72
N ILE A 63 -24.12 -9.08 -15.69
CA ILE A 63 -25.58 -8.96 -15.70
C ILE A 63 -26.11 -9.72 -16.91
N ASP A 64 -27.15 -10.51 -16.74
CA ASP A 64 -27.79 -11.25 -17.80
C ASP A 64 -28.68 -10.36 -18.69
N VAL A 65 -29.25 -10.92 -19.75
CA VAL A 65 -30.14 -10.20 -20.67
C VAL A 65 -31.45 -9.74 -20.01
N ASN A 66 -31.81 -10.29 -18.87
CA ASN A 66 -32.99 -9.93 -18.08
C ASN A 66 -32.69 -8.88 -16.99
N GLY A 67 -31.49 -8.34 -16.96
CA GLY A 67 -31.05 -7.33 -15.98
C GLY A 67 -30.75 -7.88 -14.60
N LYS A 68 -30.55 -9.21 -14.44
CA LYS A 68 -30.21 -9.85 -13.17
C LYS A 68 -28.72 -10.16 -13.08
N LEU A 69 -28.19 -10.23 -11.86
CA LEU A 69 -26.81 -10.66 -11.66
C LEU A 69 -26.63 -12.12 -12.08
N VAL A 70 -25.59 -12.40 -12.87
CA VAL A 70 -25.18 -13.76 -13.25
C VAL A 70 -24.63 -14.52 -12.04
N TYR A 71 -23.87 -13.82 -11.18
CA TYR A 71 -23.25 -14.37 -9.97
C TYR A 71 -23.75 -13.61 -8.73
N PRO A 72 -24.96 -13.93 -8.22
CA PRO A 72 -25.53 -13.24 -7.06
C PRO A 72 -24.78 -13.59 -5.77
N ASN A 73 -24.25 -14.82 -5.65
CA ASN A 73 -23.56 -15.26 -4.46
C ASN A 73 -22.06 -14.90 -4.51
N PHE A 74 -21.61 -14.19 -3.48
CA PHE A 74 -20.20 -13.79 -3.35
C PHE A 74 -19.24 -14.99 -3.33
N ILE A 75 -19.63 -16.11 -2.72
CA ILE A 75 -18.80 -17.31 -2.58
C ILE A 75 -18.43 -17.91 -3.94
N GLU A 76 -19.28 -17.82 -4.96
CA GLU A 76 -18.98 -18.31 -6.31
C GLU A 76 -17.72 -17.63 -6.88
N THR A 77 -17.59 -16.33 -6.67
CA THR A 77 -16.40 -15.58 -7.08
C THR A 77 -15.17 -16.01 -6.29
N VAL A 78 -15.30 -16.17 -4.96
CA VAL A 78 -14.19 -16.59 -4.10
C VAL A 78 -13.65 -17.95 -4.54
N VAL A 79 -14.52 -18.94 -4.74
CA VAL A 79 -14.12 -20.28 -5.19
C VAL A 79 -13.37 -20.23 -6.53
N LYS A 80 -13.81 -19.36 -7.43
CA LYS A 80 -13.19 -19.23 -8.76
C LYS A 80 -11.77 -18.68 -8.70
N ILE A 81 -11.45 -17.79 -7.74
CA ILE A 81 -10.15 -17.14 -7.61
C ILE A 81 -9.18 -17.86 -6.67
N VAL A 82 -9.63 -18.86 -5.90
CA VAL A 82 -8.78 -19.68 -5.00
C VAL A 82 -7.52 -20.22 -5.67
N PRO A 83 -7.53 -20.77 -6.91
CA PRO A 83 -6.32 -21.24 -7.56
C PRO A 83 -5.25 -20.13 -7.70
N MET A 84 -5.66 -18.89 -7.95
CA MET A 84 -4.73 -17.75 -8.05
C MET A 84 -4.11 -17.42 -6.70
N TYR A 85 -4.83 -17.64 -5.60
CA TYR A 85 -4.28 -17.47 -4.25
C TYR A 85 -3.21 -18.50 -3.91
N TRP A 86 -3.33 -19.73 -4.43
CA TRP A 86 -2.26 -20.72 -4.30
C TRP A 86 -1.01 -20.30 -5.07
N VAL A 87 -1.15 -19.82 -6.31
CA VAL A 87 0.00 -19.29 -7.09
C VAL A 87 0.65 -18.11 -6.36
N ARG A 88 -0.17 -17.22 -5.77
CA ARG A 88 0.31 -16.13 -4.93
C ARG A 88 1.10 -16.62 -3.71
N ALA A 89 0.61 -17.66 -3.05
CA ALA A 89 1.29 -18.25 -1.88
C ALA A 89 2.66 -18.81 -2.26
N PHE A 90 2.77 -19.54 -3.38
CA PHE A 90 4.06 -20.00 -3.90
C PHE A 90 5.01 -18.84 -4.23
N GLY A 91 4.51 -17.81 -4.91
CA GLY A 91 5.29 -16.60 -5.20
C GLY A 91 5.80 -15.92 -3.92
N GLY A 92 4.94 -15.76 -2.91
CA GLY A 92 5.30 -15.22 -1.61
C GLY A 92 6.35 -16.06 -0.87
N THR A 93 6.26 -17.39 -0.95
CA THR A 93 7.25 -18.30 -0.39
C THR A 93 8.63 -18.12 -1.04
N PHE A 94 8.69 -17.93 -2.35
CA PHE A 94 9.95 -17.66 -3.05
C PHE A 94 10.57 -16.33 -2.60
N VAL A 95 9.78 -15.28 -2.45
CA VAL A 95 10.24 -14.00 -1.90
C VAL A 95 10.76 -14.17 -0.49
N PHE A 96 10.08 -14.93 0.36
CA PHE A 96 10.51 -15.20 1.73
C PHE A 96 11.85 -15.95 1.77
N ILE A 97 12.00 -17.03 0.97
CA ILE A 97 13.26 -17.78 0.88
C ILE A 97 14.39 -16.87 0.38
N SER A 98 14.12 -16.01 -0.61
CA SER A 98 15.11 -15.05 -1.10
C SER A 98 15.59 -14.10 -0.02
N PHE A 99 14.67 -13.64 0.85
CA PHE A 99 15.02 -12.80 2.02
C PHE A 99 15.94 -13.55 2.99
N VAL A 100 15.66 -14.81 3.30
CA VAL A 100 16.50 -15.64 4.17
C VAL A 100 17.90 -15.86 3.57
N LEU A 101 17.98 -16.11 2.26
CA LEU A 101 19.26 -16.25 1.56
C LEU A 101 20.08 -14.95 1.60
N MET A 102 19.41 -13.80 1.42
CA MET A 102 20.04 -12.48 1.57
C MET A 102 20.59 -12.28 2.95
N ALA A 103 19.77 -12.50 3.98
CA ALA A 103 20.17 -12.34 5.37
C ALA A 103 21.38 -13.25 5.73
N TYR A 104 21.34 -14.50 5.30
CA TYR A 104 22.46 -15.44 5.49
C TYR A 104 23.73 -14.95 4.79
N ASN A 105 23.63 -14.53 3.52
CA ASN A 105 24.79 -14.09 2.76
C ASN A 105 25.43 -12.83 3.35
N LEU A 106 24.59 -11.85 3.78
CA LEU A 106 25.07 -10.64 4.43
C LEU A 106 25.69 -10.94 5.79
N PHE A 107 25.09 -11.82 6.59
CA PHE A 107 25.65 -12.24 7.88
C PHE A 107 27.02 -12.89 7.70
N LYS A 108 27.18 -13.79 6.73
CA LYS A 108 28.47 -14.40 6.40
C LYS A 108 29.49 -13.39 5.88
N THR A 109 29.05 -12.41 5.10
CA THR A 109 29.91 -11.31 4.63
C THR A 109 30.45 -10.50 5.83
N MET A 110 29.59 -10.16 6.78
CA MET A 110 30.01 -9.45 8.01
C MET A 110 31.01 -10.26 8.85
N GLN A 111 30.84 -11.59 8.90
CA GLN A 111 31.77 -12.46 9.64
C GLN A 111 33.16 -12.55 9.02
N GLN A 112 33.30 -12.34 7.71
CA GLN A 112 34.59 -12.40 6.98
C GLN A 112 35.36 -11.08 7.03
N GLY A 113 34.65 -9.99 7.25
CA GLY A 113 35.24 -8.66 7.29
C GLY A 113 35.43 -8.14 8.70
N SER A 114 36.08 -7.00 8.80
CA SER A 114 36.14 -6.19 10.01
C SER A 114 35.70 -4.77 9.65
N ILE A 115 34.98 -4.12 10.58
CA ILE A 115 34.64 -2.71 10.40
C ILE A 115 35.97 -1.95 10.32
N GLY A 116 36.28 -1.41 9.14
CA GLY A 116 37.52 -0.69 8.91
C GLY A 116 37.59 0.52 9.85
N LYS A 117 38.73 0.68 10.53
CA LYS A 117 39.05 1.99 11.11
C LYS A 117 39.09 2.97 9.94
N GLU A 118 38.36 4.05 10.07
CA GLU A 118 38.13 5.08 9.09
C GLU A 118 39.33 5.32 8.16
N ALA A 119 39.25 4.89 6.93
CA ALA A 119 40.00 5.56 5.89
C ALA A 119 39.35 6.94 5.72
N LEU A 120 40.04 7.97 6.10
CA LEU A 120 39.63 9.33 5.76
C LEU A 120 39.51 9.39 4.24
N TYR A 121 38.29 9.33 3.74
CA TYR A 121 38.03 9.62 2.33
C TYR A 121 38.19 11.14 2.17
N GLU A 122 39.25 11.58 1.53
CA GLU A 122 39.35 12.95 1.05
C GLU A 122 38.23 13.13 0.03
N ALA A 123 37.16 13.81 0.45
CA ALA A 123 36.18 14.33 -0.50
C ALA A 123 36.90 15.40 -1.33
N TYR A 124 36.84 15.29 -2.66
CA TYR A 124 37.26 16.38 -3.52
C TYR A 124 36.57 17.67 -3.08
N ALA A 125 37.33 18.74 -2.86
CA ALA A 125 36.74 20.03 -2.58
C ALA A 125 35.78 20.38 -3.72
N LEU A 126 34.51 20.60 -3.38
CA LEU A 126 33.54 21.09 -4.34
C LEU A 126 33.98 22.46 -4.81
N ASP A 127 34.19 22.62 -6.10
CA ASP A 127 34.42 23.98 -6.66
C ASP A 127 33.09 24.73 -6.63
N ASP A 128 32.90 25.51 -5.55
CA ASP A 128 31.70 26.32 -5.32
C ASP A 128 31.36 27.23 -6.51
N SER A 129 32.37 27.65 -7.27
CA SER A 129 32.15 28.49 -8.44
C SER A 129 31.47 27.77 -9.62
N SER A 130 31.61 26.46 -9.71
CA SER A 130 30.94 25.65 -10.74
C SER A 130 29.50 25.30 -10.36
N ILE A 131 29.21 25.15 -9.07
CA ILE A 131 27.89 24.88 -8.54
C ILE A 131 26.95 26.08 -8.70
N GLU A 132 27.44 27.28 -8.40
CA GLU A 132 26.63 28.50 -8.52
C GLU A 132 26.29 28.87 -9.97
N ARG A 133 27.20 28.66 -10.92
CA ARG A 133 26.97 29.02 -12.33
C ARG A 133 25.97 28.17 -13.08
N ASN A 134 25.87 26.89 -12.75
CA ASN A 134 25.04 25.92 -13.45
C ASN A 134 23.93 25.30 -12.59
N ALA A 135 23.69 25.83 -11.39
CA ALA A 135 22.67 25.32 -10.51
C ALA A 135 21.27 25.63 -11.07
N GLU A 136 20.54 24.61 -11.44
CA GLU A 136 19.13 24.73 -11.74
C GLU A 136 18.37 25.38 -10.55
N PRO A 137 17.26 26.09 -10.80
CA PRO A 137 16.54 26.85 -9.75
C PRO A 137 16.23 26.03 -8.48
N HIS A 138 15.92 24.73 -8.65
CA HIS A 138 15.65 23.84 -7.51
C HIS A 138 16.89 23.60 -6.63
N ARG A 139 18.09 23.45 -7.22
CA ARG A 139 19.34 23.27 -6.44
C ARG A 139 19.72 24.53 -5.66
N LYS A 140 19.45 25.72 -6.21
CA LYS A 140 19.63 26.98 -5.46
C LYS A 140 18.68 27.03 -4.26
N LEU A 141 17.45 26.59 -4.44
CA LEU A 141 16.46 26.54 -3.37
C LEU A 141 16.86 25.55 -2.26
N GLU A 142 17.34 24.36 -2.64
CA GLU A 142 17.83 23.33 -1.71
C GLU A 142 19.07 23.81 -0.93
N GLY A 143 19.89 24.66 -1.54
CA GLY A 143 21.05 25.31 -0.89
C GLY A 143 20.66 26.39 0.15
N LEU A 144 19.40 26.79 0.24
CA LEU A 144 18.87 27.77 1.19
C LEU A 144 17.92 27.09 2.20
N PRO A 145 18.43 26.43 3.24
CA PRO A 145 17.63 25.53 4.09
C PRO A 145 16.45 26.22 4.75
N MET A 146 16.58 27.46 5.17
CA MET A 146 15.47 28.22 5.77
C MET A 146 14.38 28.55 4.75
N VAL A 147 14.74 28.98 3.55
CA VAL A 147 13.78 29.29 2.47
C VAL A 147 13.10 28.02 2.02
N PHE A 148 13.84 26.93 1.85
CA PHE A 148 13.30 25.63 1.51
C PHE A 148 12.29 25.12 2.55
N ALA A 149 12.63 25.21 3.83
CA ALA A 149 11.75 24.81 4.93
C ALA A 149 10.46 25.65 4.96
N VAL A 150 10.56 26.97 4.81
CA VAL A 150 9.39 27.87 4.80
C VAL A 150 8.48 27.58 3.61
N LEU A 151 9.05 27.43 2.41
CA LEU A 151 8.26 27.12 1.21
C LEU A 151 7.62 25.72 1.28
N SER A 152 8.33 24.73 1.83
CA SER A 152 7.79 23.40 2.06
C SER A 152 6.62 23.41 3.06
N LEU A 153 6.78 24.14 4.16
CA LEU A 153 5.70 24.33 5.14
C LEU A 153 4.49 25.03 4.51
N LEU A 154 4.72 26.05 3.72
CA LEU A 154 3.66 26.79 3.03
C LEU A 154 2.92 25.90 2.02
N ALA A 155 3.64 25.07 1.25
CA ALA A 155 3.04 24.10 0.34
C ALA A 155 2.18 23.05 1.09
N ILE A 156 2.68 22.56 2.23
CA ILE A 156 1.93 21.63 3.09
C ILE A 156 0.66 22.30 3.63
N LEU A 157 0.76 23.54 4.12
CA LEU A 157 -0.40 24.27 4.65
C LEU A 157 -1.46 24.52 3.56
N VAL A 158 -1.03 24.91 2.36
CA VAL A 158 -1.94 25.10 1.22
C VAL A 158 -2.64 23.77 0.85
N GLY A 159 -1.88 22.68 0.71
CA GLY A 159 -2.44 21.36 0.44
C GLY A 159 -3.43 20.92 1.52
N THR A 160 -3.06 21.10 2.78
CA THR A 160 -3.92 20.80 3.93
C THR A 160 -5.20 21.64 3.92
N ALA A 161 -5.11 22.94 3.62
CA ALA A 161 -6.28 23.79 3.52
C ALA A 161 -7.22 23.38 2.39
N ILE A 162 -6.69 23.04 1.21
CA ILE A 162 -7.48 22.57 0.06
C ILE A 162 -8.27 21.29 0.42
N GLU A 163 -7.72 20.42 1.26
CA GLU A 163 -8.37 19.17 1.67
C GLU A 163 -9.32 19.36 2.86
N LEU A 164 -8.90 20.08 3.89
CA LEU A 164 -9.68 20.24 5.12
C LEU A 164 -10.86 21.20 4.97
N VAL A 165 -10.69 22.33 4.27
CA VAL A 165 -11.75 23.33 4.14
C VAL A 165 -13.03 22.74 3.54
N PRO A 166 -13.00 22.02 2.40
CA PRO A 166 -14.19 21.36 1.87
C PRO A 166 -14.81 20.36 2.85
N THR A 167 -13.99 19.62 3.61
CA THR A 167 -14.46 18.65 4.61
C THR A 167 -15.29 19.33 5.71
N PHE A 168 -14.81 20.44 6.25
CA PHE A 168 -15.56 21.20 7.26
C PHE A 168 -16.82 21.86 6.70
N LEU A 169 -16.75 22.37 5.46
CA LEU A 169 -17.91 22.98 4.82
C LEU A 169 -18.96 21.93 4.44
N SER A 170 -18.54 20.75 3.97
CA SER A 170 -19.45 19.69 3.54
C SER A 170 -20.29 19.12 4.69
N SER A 171 -19.77 19.14 5.92
CA SER A 171 -20.50 18.64 7.10
C SER A 171 -21.83 19.39 7.34
N GLN A 172 -21.94 20.63 6.89
CA GLN A 172 -23.15 21.44 6.98
C GLN A 172 -24.22 21.03 5.96
N TYR A 173 -23.84 20.34 4.88
CA TYR A 173 -24.75 19.92 3.79
C TYR A 173 -25.19 18.46 3.91
N ILE A 174 -24.67 17.72 4.89
CA ILE A 174 -25.08 16.34 5.12
C ILE A 174 -26.43 16.34 5.86
N THR A 175 -27.47 15.94 5.14
CA THR A 175 -28.82 15.86 5.69
C THR A 175 -28.89 14.70 6.68
N LYS A 176 -29.31 14.98 7.92
CA LYS A 176 -29.64 13.94 8.89
C LYS A 176 -30.80 13.10 8.37
N LEU A 177 -30.66 11.79 8.45
CA LEU A 177 -31.74 10.84 8.16
C LEU A 177 -32.44 10.50 9.49
N ASP A 178 -33.76 10.64 9.54
CA ASP A 178 -34.57 10.33 10.76
C ASP A 178 -34.48 8.84 11.13
N SER A 179 -34.15 7.99 10.18
CA SER A 179 -33.97 6.55 10.39
C SER A 179 -32.66 6.18 11.09
N VAL A 180 -31.67 7.10 11.11
CA VAL A 180 -30.33 6.83 11.66
C VAL A 180 -30.24 7.38 13.08
N LYS A 181 -30.02 6.48 14.03
CA LYS A 181 -29.89 6.81 15.47
C LYS A 181 -28.43 6.66 15.91
N PRO A 182 -28.03 7.37 17.00
CA PRO A 182 -26.75 7.10 17.64
C PRO A 182 -26.64 5.64 18.08
N TYR A 183 -25.45 5.10 18.04
CA TYR A 183 -25.18 3.72 18.48
C TYR A 183 -25.57 3.53 19.95
N SER A 184 -26.25 2.43 20.24
CA SER A 184 -26.38 1.93 21.60
C SER A 184 -25.01 1.47 22.14
N PRO A 185 -24.85 1.32 23.48
CA PRO A 185 -23.58 0.87 24.04
C PRO A 185 -23.08 -0.46 23.48
N LEU A 186 -23.97 -1.39 23.19
CA LEU A 186 -23.60 -2.70 22.63
C LEU A 186 -23.17 -2.58 21.16
N GLU A 187 -23.85 -1.80 20.36
CA GLU A 187 -23.48 -1.53 18.96
C GLU A 187 -22.14 -0.80 18.88
N LEU A 188 -21.89 0.15 19.78
CA LEU A 188 -20.61 0.85 19.86
C LEU A 188 -19.46 -0.11 20.20
N LEU A 189 -19.65 -1.02 21.16
CA LEU A 189 -18.68 -2.07 21.46
C LEU A 189 -18.44 -2.99 20.26
N GLY A 190 -19.49 -3.36 19.52
CA GLY A 190 -19.38 -4.12 18.29
C GLY A 190 -18.56 -3.39 17.23
N ARG A 191 -18.78 -2.09 17.07
CA ARG A 191 -18.00 -1.24 16.17
C ARG A 191 -16.52 -1.17 16.59
N ASP A 192 -16.25 -1.05 17.89
CA ASP A 192 -14.87 -1.03 18.39
C ASP A 192 -14.15 -2.35 18.12
N VAL A 193 -14.83 -3.49 18.26
CA VAL A 193 -14.30 -4.81 17.89
C VAL A 193 -14.03 -4.88 16.39
N TYR A 194 -14.97 -4.42 15.55
CA TYR A 194 -14.81 -4.36 14.09
C TYR A 194 -13.57 -3.56 13.67
N ILE A 195 -13.32 -2.42 14.31
CA ILE A 195 -12.14 -1.59 14.08
C ILE A 195 -10.87 -2.29 14.58
N LYS A 196 -10.91 -2.81 15.81
CA LYS A 196 -9.76 -3.50 16.45
C LYS A 196 -9.30 -4.71 15.65
N GLU A 197 -10.22 -5.52 15.16
CA GLU A 197 -9.92 -6.72 14.37
C GLU A 197 -9.57 -6.38 12.90
N GLY A 198 -9.70 -5.13 12.48
CA GLY A 198 -9.33 -4.68 11.14
C GLY A 198 -10.25 -5.17 10.03
N CYS A 199 -11.52 -5.47 10.32
CA CYS A 199 -12.48 -5.98 9.34
C CYS A 199 -12.63 -5.05 8.12
N TYR A 200 -12.52 -3.75 8.32
CA TYR A 200 -12.54 -2.71 7.27
C TYR A 200 -11.39 -2.85 6.24
N LEU A 201 -10.35 -3.62 6.55
CA LEU A 201 -9.27 -3.90 5.60
C LEU A 201 -9.69 -4.82 4.46
N CYS A 202 -10.70 -5.66 4.68
CA CYS A 202 -11.23 -6.61 3.70
C CYS A 202 -12.67 -6.30 3.28
N HIS A 203 -13.44 -5.63 4.12
CA HIS A 203 -14.84 -5.31 3.90
C HIS A 203 -15.06 -3.80 3.76
N SER A 204 -16.01 -3.42 2.93
CA SER A 204 -16.54 -2.05 2.88
C SER A 204 -17.89 -1.99 3.58
N GLN A 205 -18.28 -0.80 4.01
CA GLN A 205 -19.61 -0.49 4.54
C GLN A 205 -20.21 0.69 3.75
N GLN A 206 -20.20 0.56 2.42
CA GLN A 206 -20.76 1.56 1.53
C GLN A 206 -21.24 0.91 0.24
N VAL A 207 -22.52 0.89 0.02
CA VAL A 207 -23.10 0.50 -1.27
C VAL A 207 -22.92 1.66 -2.25
N ARG A 208 -22.15 1.43 -3.31
CA ARG A 208 -21.83 2.48 -4.31
C ARG A 208 -22.99 2.65 -5.29
N PRO A 209 -23.12 3.84 -5.94
CA PRO A 209 -24.17 4.11 -6.91
C PRO A 209 -23.90 3.46 -8.28
N MET A 210 -23.73 2.13 -8.29
CA MET A 210 -23.50 1.32 -9.47
C MET A 210 -24.57 0.26 -9.62
N VAL A 211 -25.01 -0.01 -10.84
CA VAL A 211 -26.12 -0.94 -11.12
C VAL A 211 -25.91 -2.30 -10.47
N HIS A 212 -24.73 -2.88 -10.64
CA HIS A 212 -24.43 -4.21 -10.07
C HIS A 212 -24.36 -4.23 -8.53
N GLU A 213 -24.02 -3.11 -7.88
CA GLU A 213 -24.06 -3.00 -6.43
C GLU A 213 -25.48 -2.82 -5.92
N PHE A 214 -26.26 -1.97 -6.59
CA PHE A 214 -27.68 -1.83 -6.29
C PHE A 214 -28.43 -3.16 -6.41
N LEU A 215 -28.17 -3.93 -7.46
CA LEU A 215 -28.77 -5.26 -7.64
C LEU A 215 -28.34 -6.29 -6.58
N ARG A 216 -27.15 -6.14 -6.03
CA ARG A 216 -26.59 -7.08 -5.03
C ARG A 216 -26.96 -6.72 -3.61
N TYR A 217 -26.87 -5.44 -3.25
CA TYR A 217 -26.96 -4.96 -1.88
C TYR A 217 -28.16 -4.05 -1.61
N GLY A 218 -28.91 -3.67 -2.65
CA GLY A 218 -30.03 -2.73 -2.54
C GLY A 218 -29.61 -1.27 -2.75
N LYS A 219 -30.38 -0.34 -2.20
CA LYS A 219 -30.18 1.10 -2.36
C LYS A 219 -28.75 1.52 -2.00
N ASN A 220 -28.17 2.39 -2.83
CA ASN A 220 -26.86 2.98 -2.52
C ASN A 220 -26.87 3.76 -1.20
N SER A 221 -25.71 3.76 -0.54
CA SER A 221 -25.54 4.47 0.72
C SER A 221 -25.58 5.98 0.54
N GLU A 222 -26.22 6.65 1.49
CA GLU A 222 -26.31 8.11 1.57
C GLU A 222 -25.38 8.65 2.67
N ALA A 223 -24.86 9.86 2.49
CA ALA A 223 -23.90 10.45 3.45
C ALA A 223 -24.48 10.55 4.87
N GLY A 224 -25.78 10.78 5.00
CA GLY A 224 -26.47 10.85 6.29
C GLY A 224 -26.49 9.55 7.09
N GLU A 225 -26.25 8.39 6.45
CA GLU A 225 -26.18 7.09 7.14
C GLU A 225 -24.95 7.00 8.06
N PHE A 226 -23.90 7.74 7.77
CA PHE A 226 -22.62 7.69 8.47
C PHE A 226 -22.40 8.84 9.45
N ILE A 227 -23.41 9.62 9.76
CA ILE A 227 -23.28 10.85 10.55
C ILE A 227 -22.72 10.62 11.98
N TYR A 228 -22.87 9.40 12.50
CA TYR A 228 -22.34 8.99 13.81
C TYR A 228 -21.06 8.17 13.74
N ASP A 229 -20.55 7.92 12.53
CA ASP A 229 -19.31 7.18 12.33
C ASP A 229 -18.09 8.10 12.32
N HIS A 230 -17.36 8.12 13.41
CA HIS A 230 -16.08 8.84 13.54
C HIS A 230 -14.99 7.90 14.08
N PRO A 231 -14.03 7.48 13.22
CA PRO A 231 -13.92 7.71 11.77
C PRO A 231 -14.93 6.89 10.96
N PHE A 232 -15.20 7.33 9.72
CA PHE A 232 -16.03 6.60 8.77
C PHE A 232 -15.43 5.23 8.45
N GLN A 233 -16.28 4.20 8.45
CA GLN A 233 -15.89 2.81 8.16
C GLN A 233 -16.24 2.39 6.73
N LEU A 234 -16.18 3.32 5.78
CA LEU A 234 -16.60 3.08 4.39
C LEU A 234 -15.86 1.91 3.74
N GLY A 235 -14.56 1.77 4.04
CA GLY A 235 -13.69 0.75 3.45
C GLY A 235 -13.44 0.96 1.97
N SER A 236 -12.23 0.69 1.51
CA SER A 236 -11.84 0.83 0.09
C SER A 236 -11.68 -0.51 -0.61
N LYS A 237 -11.70 -1.61 0.12
CA LYS A 237 -11.45 -2.96 -0.38
C LYS A 237 -12.70 -3.82 -0.33
N ARG A 238 -12.79 -4.72 -1.28
CA ARG A 238 -13.85 -5.69 -1.47
C ARG A 238 -13.28 -7.12 -1.59
N THR A 239 -12.30 -7.46 -0.74
CA THR A 239 -11.84 -8.83 -0.60
C THR A 239 -12.95 -9.71 -0.03
N GLY A 240 -13.73 -9.15 0.89
CA GLY A 240 -15.01 -9.65 1.34
C GLY A 240 -16.20 -8.86 0.76
N PRO A 241 -17.46 -9.28 1.00
CA PRO A 241 -18.65 -8.54 0.60
C PRO A 241 -18.79 -7.21 1.35
N ASP A 242 -19.63 -6.33 0.82
CA ASP A 242 -20.06 -5.12 1.53
C ASP A 242 -20.97 -5.48 2.71
N LEU A 243 -20.80 -4.81 3.85
CA LEU A 243 -21.53 -5.08 5.09
C LEU A 243 -22.56 -3.99 5.43
N ALA A 244 -22.77 -2.99 4.58
CA ALA A 244 -23.69 -1.90 4.87
C ALA A 244 -25.17 -2.33 4.94
N ARG A 245 -25.51 -3.45 4.32
CA ARG A 245 -26.90 -3.97 4.21
C ARG A 245 -27.03 -5.43 4.68
N VAL A 246 -26.14 -5.89 5.56
CA VAL A 246 -26.15 -7.25 6.13
C VAL A 246 -26.88 -7.24 7.45
#